data_3e6e33e154defb966a47720bde5a7359
#
_entry.id   3e6e33e154defb966a47720bde5a7359
#
_cell.length_a   1.000
_cell.length_b   1.000
_cell.length_c   1.000
_cell.angle_alpha   90.00
_cell.angle_beta   90.00
_cell.angle_gamma   90.00
#
_symmetry.space_group_name_H-M   'P 1'
#
loop_
_entity.id
_entity.type
_entity.pdbx_description
1 polymer ?
#
loop_
_entity_poly.entity_id
_entity_poly.type
_entity_poly.pdbx_seq_one_letter_code
_entity_poly.pdbx_strand_id
1 'polypeptide(L)'
;DSVASRGLGDVYKRQQFAQACLTARRLVERGVRVVQVFTGSGQPWDNHDDIANHRGLAKQVDQPIAMLLKDLKSRGLLEDTLVLWGGEFGRTPASEGAKGRDHNNHGFTVWLAGGGVKGGYVHGSSDEFGFAAQDKKMHVHDLHATMLHLMGFNHEKLTYRYSGRDFRLTDVEGTVHREIIA
;
A
#
# COMPACT_ATOMS: atom_id res chain seq x y z
N ASP A 1 12.07 27.87 8.34
CA ASP A 1 11.57 27.38 7.03
C ASP A 1 12.74 27.17 6.09
N SER A 2 13.22 25.91 6.04
CA SER A 2 14.33 25.53 5.19
C SER A 2 13.92 25.50 3.70
N VAL A 3 14.89 25.62 2.79
CA VAL A 3 14.68 25.51 1.33
C VAL A 3 13.99 24.16 0.97
N ALA A 4 14.22 23.12 1.77
CA ALA A 4 13.54 21.82 1.63
C ALA A 4 12.02 21.91 1.87
N SER A 5 11.56 22.76 2.79
CA SER A 5 10.11 22.93 3.05
C SER A 5 9.37 23.68 1.93
N ARG A 6 10.08 24.53 1.18
CA ARG A 6 9.49 25.25 0.03
C ARG A 6 9.28 24.34 -1.18
N GLY A 7 10.22 23.42 -1.45
CA GLY A 7 10.08 22.42 -2.53
C GLY A 7 8.95 21.43 -2.26
N LEU A 8 8.78 21.02 -1.00
CA LEU A 8 7.65 20.16 -0.54
C LEU A 8 6.30 20.85 -0.81
N GLY A 9 6.19 22.14 -0.48
CA GLY A 9 4.95 22.90 -0.68
C GLY A 9 4.52 23.02 -2.14
N ASP A 10 5.46 23.10 -3.07
CA ASP A 10 5.15 23.28 -4.50
C ASP A 10 4.61 21.99 -5.17
N VAL A 11 5.08 20.82 -4.76
CA VAL A 11 4.54 19.52 -5.26
C VAL A 11 3.11 19.33 -4.79
N TYR A 12 2.83 19.61 -3.51
CA TYR A 12 1.50 19.47 -2.93
C TYR A 12 0.46 20.44 -3.52
N LYS A 13 0.87 21.57 -4.11
CA LYS A 13 -0.06 22.56 -4.68
C LYS A 13 -0.58 22.20 -6.07
N ARG A 14 0.08 21.31 -6.82
CA ARG A 14 -0.14 21.17 -8.25
C ARG A 14 -1.09 20.06 -8.68
N GLN A 15 -1.33 19.07 -7.84
CA GLN A 15 -2.11 17.87 -8.20
C GLN A 15 -3.04 17.45 -7.06
N GLN A 16 -4.23 17.00 -7.44
CA GLN A 16 -5.26 16.55 -6.46
C GLN A 16 -4.74 15.42 -5.57
N PHE A 17 -4.05 14.44 -6.13
CA PHE A 17 -3.46 13.34 -5.36
C PHE A 17 -2.39 13.82 -4.37
N ALA A 18 -1.57 14.79 -4.76
CA ALA A 18 -0.59 15.41 -3.88
C ALA A 18 -1.25 16.14 -2.69
N GLN A 19 -2.35 16.83 -2.93
CA GLN A 19 -3.14 17.46 -1.86
C GLN A 19 -3.73 16.43 -0.90
N ALA A 20 -4.20 15.29 -1.42
CA ALA A 20 -4.69 14.17 -0.62
C ALA A 20 -3.57 13.58 0.26
N CYS A 21 -2.36 13.38 -0.27
CA CYS A 21 -1.19 12.96 0.49
C CYS A 21 -0.83 13.95 1.61
N LEU A 22 -0.86 15.25 1.34
CA LEU A 22 -0.64 16.28 2.35
C LEU A 22 -1.72 16.24 3.45
N THR A 23 -2.97 16.05 3.05
CA THR A 23 -4.09 15.94 4.00
C THR A 23 -3.93 14.69 4.86
N ALA A 24 -3.57 13.55 4.28
CA ALA A 24 -3.30 12.30 4.99
C ALA A 24 -2.22 12.51 6.06
N ARG A 25 -1.08 13.10 5.71
CA ARG A 25 -0.01 13.41 6.67
C ARG A 25 -0.51 14.29 7.82
N ARG A 26 -1.28 15.34 7.52
CA ARG A 26 -1.86 16.25 8.54
C ARG A 26 -2.84 15.55 9.47
N LEU A 27 -3.61 14.60 8.95
CA LEU A 27 -4.56 13.82 9.74
C LEU A 27 -3.81 12.88 10.69
N VAL A 28 -2.79 12.17 10.18
CA VAL A 28 -1.92 11.31 11.00
C VAL A 28 -1.23 12.11 12.12
N GLU A 29 -0.66 13.27 11.79
CA GLU A 29 -0.04 14.18 12.76
C GLU A 29 -1.01 14.63 13.88
N ARG A 30 -2.32 14.59 13.62
CA ARG A 30 -3.37 14.88 14.61
C ARG A 30 -3.97 13.65 15.27
N GLY A 31 -3.37 12.49 15.09
CA GLY A 31 -3.75 11.25 15.76
C GLY A 31 -4.84 10.45 15.04
N VAL A 32 -5.17 10.75 13.79
CA VAL A 32 -6.04 9.87 12.98
C VAL A 32 -5.29 8.58 12.68
N ARG A 33 -5.86 7.46 13.10
CA ARG A 33 -5.19 6.15 13.11
C ARG A 33 -5.07 5.51 11.73
N VAL A 34 -6.07 5.67 10.87
CA VAL A 34 -6.13 5.08 9.54
C VAL A 34 -6.58 6.11 8.54
N VAL A 35 -5.82 6.30 7.46
CA VAL A 35 -6.16 7.20 6.36
C VAL A 35 -5.98 6.45 5.06
N GLN A 36 -7.01 6.44 4.21
CA GLN A 36 -6.93 5.90 2.86
C GLN A 36 -6.88 7.03 1.85
N VAL A 37 -5.98 6.92 0.88
CA VAL A 37 -5.80 7.87 -0.21
C VAL A 37 -5.95 7.14 -1.54
N PHE A 38 -6.87 7.59 -2.37
CA PHE A 38 -7.15 6.99 -3.67
C PHE A 38 -6.56 7.82 -4.81
N THR A 39 -6.08 7.15 -5.85
CA THR A 39 -5.48 7.77 -7.04
C THR A 39 -6.54 8.06 -8.11
N GLY A 40 -7.32 9.10 -7.90
CA GLY A 40 -8.36 9.53 -8.85
C GLY A 40 -9.73 8.89 -8.59
N SER A 41 -10.68 9.20 -9.48
CA SER A 41 -12.03 8.63 -9.49
C SER A 41 -12.17 7.56 -10.57
N GLY A 42 -13.10 6.63 -10.40
CA GLY A 42 -13.29 5.50 -11.30
C GLY A 42 -12.17 4.47 -11.19
N GLN A 43 -11.78 3.90 -12.31
CA GLN A 43 -10.80 2.81 -12.40
C GLN A 43 -9.61 3.18 -13.30
N PRO A 44 -8.84 4.24 -12.98
CA PRO A 44 -7.83 4.76 -13.89
C PRO A 44 -6.69 3.78 -14.19
N TRP A 45 -6.45 2.83 -13.28
CA TRP A 45 -5.41 1.80 -13.40
C TRP A 45 -5.90 0.51 -14.06
N ASP A 46 -7.19 0.42 -14.41
CA ASP A 46 -7.78 -0.76 -15.05
C ASP A 46 -7.65 -0.67 -16.58
N ASN A 47 -6.49 -1.09 -17.11
CA ASN A 47 -6.15 -0.94 -18.52
C ASN A 47 -6.09 -2.31 -19.23
N HIS A 48 -7.24 -2.74 -19.73
CA HIS A 48 -7.38 -3.94 -20.57
C HIS A 48 -6.96 -3.72 -22.02
N ASP A 49 -6.95 -2.48 -22.50
CA ASP A 49 -6.62 -2.15 -23.90
C ASP A 49 -5.12 -1.84 -24.08
N ASP A 50 -4.54 -0.94 -23.26
CA ASP A 50 -3.14 -0.53 -23.37
C ASP A 50 -2.53 -0.23 -22.00
N ILE A 51 -1.66 -1.12 -21.52
CA ILE A 51 -0.96 -0.96 -20.25
C ILE A 51 0.01 0.23 -20.23
N ALA A 52 0.42 0.75 -21.38
CA ALA A 52 1.30 1.91 -21.47
C ALA A 52 0.68 3.19 -20.89
N ASN A 53 -0.67 3.24 -20.75
CA ASN A 53 -1.38 4.32 -20.07
C ASN A 53 -0.92 4.49 -18.62
N HIS A 54 -0.45 3.41 -17.98
CA HIS A 54 0.14 3.46 -16.63
C HIS A 54 1.33 4.41 -16.51
N ARG A 55 2.06 4.71 -17.59
CA ARG A 55 3.18 5.68 -17.56
C ARG A 55 2.73 7.08 -17.15
N GLY A 56 1.58 7.50 -17.64
CA GLY A 56 0.98 8.79 -17.27
C GLY A 56 0.50 8.82 -15.82
N LEU A 57 -0.13 7.75 -15.39
CA LEU A 57 -0.63 7.58 -14.01
C LEU A 57 0.54 7.51 -13.02
N ALA A 58 1.58 6.74 -13.33
CA ALA A 58 2.76 6.62 -12.48
C ALA A 58 3.44 7.98 -12.26
N LYS A 59 3.56 8.82 -13.29
CA LYS A 59 4.09 10.18 -13.16
C LYS A 59 3.26 11.07 -12.24
N GLN A 60 1.95 10.84 -12.13
CA GLN A 60 1.08 11.61 -11.24
C GLN A 60 1.26 11.24 -9.76
N VAL A 61 1.62 9.99 -9.47
CA VAL A 61 1.71 9.49 -8.09
C VAL A 61 3.15 9.47 -7.55
N ASP A 62 4.15 9.35 -8.41
CA ASP A 62 5.56 9.17 -8.05
C ASP A 62 6.07 10.28 -7.11
N GLN A 63 6.05 11.52 -7.56
CA GLN A 63 6.50 12.64 -6.73
C GLN A 63 5.69 12.82 -5.45
N PRO A 64 4.33 12.82 -5.46
CA PRO A 64 3.53 12.91 -4.25
C PRO A 64 3.84 11.84 -3.21
N ILE A 65 4.02 10.58 -3.63
CA ILE A 65 4.38 9.49 -2.72
C ILE A 65 5.77 9.72 -2.13
N ALA A 66 6.76 10.03 -2.97
CA ALA A 66 8.11 10.32 -2.50
C ALA A 66 8.15 11.49 -1.51
N MET A 67 7.32 12.52 -1.74
CA MET A 67 7.21 13.67 -0.87
C MET A 67 6.51 13.34 0.44
N LEU A 68 5.46 12.51 0.41
CA LEU A 68 4.78 12.02 1.62
C LEU A 68 5.77 11.30 2.55
N LEU A 69 6.57 10.37 2.00
CA LEU A 69 7.56 9.64 2.79
C LEU A 69 8.64 10.55 3.36
N LYS A 70 9.14 11.51 2.57
CA LYS A 70 10.13 12.48 3.03
C LYS A 70 9.57 13.40 4.12
N ASP A 71 8.32 13.85 3.98
CA ASP A 71 7.67 14.73 4.97
C ASP A 71 7.43 13.97 6.28
N LEU A 72 6.91 12.74 6.22
CA LEU A 72 6.76 11.88 7.40
C LEU A 72 8.12 11.65 8.10
N LYS A 73 9.16 11.31 7.33
CA LYS A 73 10.50 11.08 7.86
C LYS A 73 11.10 12.33 8.52
N SER A 74 11.01 13.48 7.85
CA SER A 74 11.58 14.73 8.37
C SER A 74 10.91 15.23 9.65
N ARG A 75 9.69 14.76 9.92
CA ARG A 75 8.92 15.09 11.13
C ARG A 75 9.03 14.03 12.23
N GLY A 76 9.80 12.96 12.00
CA GLY A 76 9.88 11.84 12.95
C GLY A 76 8.60 11.01 13.03
N LEU A 77 7.67 11.14 12.05
CA LEU A 77 6.39 10.43 12.05
C LEU A 77 6.46 9.07 11.34
N LEU A 78 7.47 8.86 10.48
CA LEU A 78 7.55 7.64 9.66
C LEU A 78 7.81 6.38 10.51
N GLU A 79 8.49 6.52 11.63
CA GLU A 79 8.78 5.40 12.54
C GLU A 79 7.49 4.80 13.13
N ASP A 80 6.50 5.66 13.42
CA ASP A 80 5.22 5.28 14.00
C ASP A 80 4.07 5.22 12.98
N THR A 81 4.37 5.42 11.69
CA THR A 81 3.37 5.44 10.62
C THR A 81 3.70 4.39 9.57
N LEU A 82 2.88 3.34 9.49
CA LEU A 82 2.96 2.38 8.40
C LEU A 82 2.31 2.97 7.15
N VAL A 83 3.08 3.10 6.08
CA VAL A 83 2.59 3.47 4.75
C VAL A 83 2.54 2.23 3.90
N LEU A 84 1.35 1.88 3.41
CA LEU A 84 1.13 0.80 2.46
C LEU A 84 0.69 1.37 1.12
N TRP A 85 1.30 0.91 0.05
CA TRP A 85 0.86 1.14 -1.32
C TRP A 85 0.58 -0.18 -2.02
N GLY A 86 -0.55 -0.28 -2.69
CA GLY A 86 -0.94 -1.46 -3.42
C GLY A 86 -2.27 -1.29 -4.12
N GLY A 87 -2.61 -2.27 -4.93
CA GLY A 87 -3.95 -2.50 -5.46
C GLY A 87 -4.55 -3.75 -4.83
N GLU A 88 -5.78 -4.06 -5.22
CA GLU A 88 -6.55 -5.21 -4.75
C GLU A 88 -6.09 -6.53 -5.37
N PHE A 89 -5.48 -6.47 -6.56
CA PHE A 89 -4.89 -7.60 -7.29
C PHE A 89 -3.79 -7.09 -8.24
N GLY A 90 -3.11 -8.00 -8.92
CA GLY A 90 -2.09 -7.71 -9.93
C GLY A 90 -2.64 -7.78 -11.35
N ARG A 91 -1.72 -7.85 -12.30
CA ARG A 91 -2.02 -7.99 -13.72
C ARG A 91 -1.33 -9.22 -14.30
N THR A 92 -1.98 -9.84 -15.27
CA THR A 92 -1.39 -10.98 -15.98
C THR A 92 -0.12 -10.57 -16.73
N PRO A 93 0.92 -11.42 -16.81
CA PRO A 93 2.10 -11.14 -17.63
C PRO A 93 1.80 -11.24 -19.13
N ALA A 94 0.75 -11.96 -19.49
CA ALA A 94 0.27 -12.09 -20.85
C ALA A 94 -0.84 -11.08 -21.15
N SER A 95 -0.98 -10.69 -22.42
CA SER A 95 -2.02 -9.81 -22.88
C SER A 95 -3.22 -10.62 -23.38
N GLU A 96 -4.42 -10.28 -22.95
CA GLU A 96 -5.64 -10.57 -23.66
C GLU A 96 -5.93 -9.36 -24.56
N GLY A 97 -5.98 -9.57 -25.86
CA GLY A 97 -6.02 -8.49 -26.84
C GLY A 97 -4.62 -7.97 -27.22
N ALA A 98 -4.50 -6.70 -27.62
CA ALA A 98 -3.27 -6.20 -28.24
C ALA A 98 -2.18 -5.81 -27.25
N LYS A 99 -2.49 -5.00 -26.23
CA LYS A 99 -1.48 -4.40 -25.34
C LYS A 99 -1.92 -4.29 -23.88
N GLY A 100 -3.14 -4.67 -23.54
CA GLY A 100 -3.69 -4.61 -22.20
C GLY A 100 -3.19 -5.73 -21.29
N ARG A 101 -3.69 -5.77 -20.08
CA ARG A 101 -3.44 -6.82 -19.10
C ARG A 101 -4.70 -7.08 -18.31
N ASP A 102 -4.99 -8.35 -18.03
CA ASP A 102 -6.11 -8.76 -17.21
C ASP A 102 -5.80 -8.77 -15.72
N HIS A 103 -6.84 -8.97 -14.95
CA HIS A 103 -6.75 -9.12 -13.51
C HIS A 103 -6.01 -10.42 -13.14
N ASN A 104 -5.14 -10.33 -12.16
CA ASN A 104 -4.43 -11.49 -11.63
C ASN A 104 -4.39 -11.44 -10.11
N ASN A 105 -5.17 -12.28 -9.47
CA ASN A 105 -5.20 -12.41 -8.01
C ASN A 105 -4.21 -13.45 -7.45
N HIS A 106 -3.51 -14.19 -8.32
CA HIS A 106 -2.58 -15.24 -7.90
C HIS A 106 -1.17 -14.71 -7.55
N GLY A 107 -0.85 -13.51 -8.00
CA GLY A 107 0.42 -12.88 -7.69
C GLY A 107 0.42 -11.39 -7.97
N PHE A 108 0.74 -10.59 -6.95
CA PHE A 108 0.90 -9.16 -7.07
C PHE A 108 1.83 -8.61 -5.98
N THR A 109 2.28 -7.39 -6.17
CA THR A 109 3.23 -6.74 -5.26
C THR A 109 2.54 -5.58 -4.56
N VAL A 110 2.78 -5.48 -3.26
CA VAL A 110 2.56 -4.27 -2.47
C VAL A 110 3.89 -3.82 -1.88
N TRP A 111 4.04 -2.55 -1.54
CA TRP A 111 5.18 -2.15 -0.74
C TRP A 111 4.75 -1.43 0.54
N LEU A 112 5.61 -1.52 1.53
CA LEU A 112 5.44 -0.98 2.87
C LEU A 112 6.62 -0.06 3.21
N ALA A 113 6.35 1.00 3.96
CA ALA A 113 7.40 1.87 4.49
C ALA A 113 7.03 2.38 5.89
N GLY A 114 8.02 2.50 6.76
CA GLY A 114 7.83 2.98 8.13
C GLY A 114 7.11 1.99 9.04
N GLY A 115 6.61 2.45 10.18
CA GLY A 115 5.77 1.67 11.10
C GLY A 115 6.37 0.34 11.54
N GLY A 116 7.71 0.24 11.66
CA GLY A 116 8.40 -0.96 12.13
C GLY A 116 8.68 -2.03 11.06
N VAL A 117 8.54 -1.73 9.76
CA VAL A 117 8.94 -2.67 8.69
C VAL A 117 10.41 -2.52 8.31
N LYS A 118 11.04 -3.61 7.88
CA LYS A 118 12.42 -3.61 7.37
C LYS A 118 12.52 -2.84 6.06
N GLY A 119 13.31 -1.77 6.05
CA GLY A 119 13.62 -1.05 4.83
C GLY A 119 14.57 -1.84 3.92
N GLY A 120 14.34 -1.75 2.58
CA GLY A 120 15.20 -2.41 1.60
C GLY A 120 15.07 -3.93 1.53
N TYR A 121 14.09 -4.52 2.19
CA TYR A 121 13.83 -5.96 2.18
C TYR A 121 12.78 -6.32 1.13
N VAL A 122 13.04 -7.38 0.37
CA VAL A 122 12.08 -7.97 -0.57
C VAL A 122 11.60 -9.30 -0.02
N HIS A 123 10.29 -9.47 0.10
CA HIS A 123 9.64 -10.68 0.60
C HIS A 123 8.97 -11.45 -0.52
N GLY A 124 9.45 -12.66 -0.74
CA GLY A 124 8.89 -13.56 -1.73
C GLY A 124 9.19 -13.21 -3.18
N SER A 125 8.73 -14.05 -4.07
CA SER A 125 8.83 -13.87 -5.51
C SER A 125 7.67 -14.56 -6.24
N SER A 126 7.44 -14.18 -7.49
CA SER A 126 6.56 -14.89 -8.40
C SER A 126 7.27 -16.08 -9.03
N ASP A 127 6.52 -16.93 -9.73
CA ASP A 127 7.06 -17.88 -10.68
C ASP A 127 7.83 -17.18 -11.80
N GLU A 128 8.54 -17.96 -12.63
CA GLU A 128 9.39 -17.44 -13.72
C GLU A 128 8.62 -16.64 -14.79
N PHE A 129 7.31 -16.86 -14.91
CA PHE A 129 6.45 -16.16 -15.86
C PHE A 129 5.69 -14.98 -15.25
N GLY A 130 5.68 -14.85 -13.92
CA GLY A 130 4.96 -13.78 -13.22
C GLY A 130 3.44 -14.03 -13.08
N PHE A 131 2.98 -15.27 -13.20
CA PHE A 131 1.56 -15.59 -13.05
C PHE A 131 1.12 -15.74 -11.61
N ALA A 132 1.94 -16.35 -10.75
CA ALA A 132 1.57 -16.63 -9.39
C ALA A 132 2.70 -16.37 -8.40
N ALA A 133 2.36 -15.98 -7.19
CA ALA A 133 3.32 -15.97 -6.09
C ALA A 133 3.83 -17.39 -5.85
N GLN A 134 5.15 -17.60 -5.76
CA GLN A 134 5.76 -18.91 -5.62
C GLN A 134 6.55 -19.06 -4.34
N ASP A 135 7.49 -18.16 -4.09
CA ASP A 135 8.32 -18.20 -2.89
C ASP A 135 7.73 -17.31 -1.78
N LYS A 136 7.81 -17.77 -0.54
CA LYS A 136 7.34 -17.03 0.65
C LYS A 136 5.99 -16.34 0.44
N LYS A 137 5.03 -17.08 -0.05
CA LYS A 137 3.68 -16.55 -0.32
C LYS A 137 3.10 -15.85 0.89
N MET A 138 2.53 -14.68 0.67
CA MET A 138 1.77 -13.94 1.67
C MET A 138 0.35 -13.74 1.16
N HIS A 139 -0.62 -14.33 1.85
CA HIS A 139 -2.03 -14.10 1.54
C HIS A 139 -2.47 -12.72 2.03
N VAL A 140 -3.54 -12.18 1.47
CA VAL A 140 -4.08 -10.88 1.90
C VAL A 140 -4.42 -10.86 3.41
N HIS A 141 -4.91 -11.98 3.96
CA HIS A 141 -5.14 -12.12 5.39
C HIS A 141 -3.86 -12.06 6.22
N ASP A 142 -2.74 -12.56 5.69
CA ASP A 142 -1.43 -12.48 6.36
C ASP A 142 -0.91 -11.04 6.37
N LEU A 143 -1.12 -10.31 5.26
CA LEU A 143 -0.81 -8.88 5.20
C LEU A 143 -1.59 -8.11 6.28
N HIS A 144 -2.90 -8.34 6.38
CA HIS A 144 -3.73 -7.70 7.39
C HIS A 144 -3.36 -8.13 8.82
N ALA A 145 -3.08 -9.41 9.05
CA ALA A 145 -2.59 -9.89 10.35
C ALA A 145 -1.27 -9.20 10.76
N THR A 146 -0.35 -9.04 9.80
CA THR A 146 0.93 -8.36 10.01
C THR A 146 0.74 -6.86 10.28
N MET A 147 -0.14 -6.19 9.54
CA MET A 147 -0.50 -4.79 9.80
C MET A 147 -1.10 -4.61 11.20
N LEU A 148 -2.05 -5.44 11.58
CA LEU A 148 -2.66 -5.41 12.92
C LEU A 148 -1.61 -5.63 14.01
N HIS A 149 -0.67 -6.56 13.78
CA HIS A 149 0.43 -6.79 14.73
C HIS A 149 1.33 -5.55 14.88
N LEU A 150 1.69 -4.89 13.78
CA LEU A 150 2.46 -3.63 13.79
C LEU A 150 1.71 -2.50 14.50
N MET A 151 0.38 -2.51 14.46
CA MET A 151 -0.47 -1.58 15.21
C MET A 151 -0.65 -1.97 16.69
N GLY A 152 -0.01 -3.05 17.16
CA GLY A 152 -0.07 -3.53 18.54
C GLY A 152 -1.26 -4.43 18.86
N PHE A 153 -2.03 -4.87 17.84
CA PHE A 153 -3.15 -5.78 18.04
C PHE A 153 -2.74 -7.24 17.86
N ASN A 154 -3.38 -8.10 18.64
CA ASN A 154 -3.43 -9.53 18.35
C ASN A 154 -4.66 -9.81 17.49
N HIS A 155 -4.48 -10.12 16.20
CA HIS A 155 -5.57 -10.30 15.25
C HIS A 155 -6.48 -11.50 15.58
N GLU A 156 -5.98 -12.50 16.31
CA GLU A 156 -6.77 -13.66 16.72
C GLU A 156 -7.73 -13.33 17.88
N LYS A 157 -7.33 -12.36 18.74
CA LYS A 157 -8.13 -11.90 19.88
C LYS A 157 -9.01 -10.70 19.56
N LEU A 158 -8.71 -9.99 18.46
CA LEU A 158 -9.48 -8.85 18.00
C LEU A 158 -10.72 -9.35 17.28
N THR A 159 -11.81 -9.54 18.01
CA THR A 159 -13.07 -10.06 17.50
C THR A 159 -14.20 -9.05 17.64
N TYR A 160 -15.20 -9.20 16.80
CA TYR A 160 -16.50 -8.54 16.94
C TYR A 160 -17.61 -9.58 16.87
N ARG A 161 -18.65 -9.40 17.71
CA ARG A 161 -19.76 -10.33 17.79
C ARG A 161 -20.86 -9.95 16.81
N TYR A 162 -21.22 -10.89 15.94
CA TYR A 162 -22.33 -10.73 15.02
C TYR A 162 -23.11 -12.05 14.88
N SER A 163 -24.43 -11.98 14.95
CA SER A 163 -25.32 -13.15 14.84
C SER A 163 -24.91 -14.35 15.71
N GLY A 164 -24.46 -14.08 16.95
CA GLY A 164 -24.08 -15.13 17.90
C GLY A 164 -22.67 -15.71 17.73
N ARG A 165 -21.93 -15.32 16.68
CA ARG A 165 -20.54 -15.74 16.43
C ARG A 165 -19.57 -14.58 16.64
N ASP A 166 -18.39 -14.88 17.17
CA ASP A 166 -17.25 -13.94 17.23
C ASP A 166 -16.44 -14.06 15.94
N PHE A 167 -16.34 -12.95 15.20
CA PHE A 167 -15.58 -12.86 13.95
C PHE A 167 -14.28 -12.12 14.18
N ARG A 168 -13.20 -12.61 13.60
CA ARG A 168 -11.93 -11.87 13.48
C ARG A 168 -11.91 -11.03 12.19
N LEU A 169 -11.13 -9.97 12.14
CA LEU A 169 -10.94 -9.19 10.91
C LEU A 169 -10.19 -9.97 9.81
N THR A 170 -9.44 -11.00 10.20
CA THR A 170 -8.73 -11.93 9.32
C THR A 170 -9.47 -13.24 9.11
N ASP A 171 -10.74 -13.33 9.49
CA ASP A 171 -11.54 -14.55 9.52
C ASP A 171 -10.81 -15.70 10.26
N VAL A 172 -10.74 -16.89 9.67
CA VAL A 172 -10.04 -18.04 10.26
C VAL A 172 -8.58 -18.13 9.85
N GLU A 173 -8.14 -17.25 8.96
CA GLU A 173 -6.82 -17.18 8.35
C GLU A 173 -5.92 -16.12 9.01
N GLY A 174 -4.76 -15.88 8.43
CA GLY A 174 -3.83 -14.83 8.78
C GLY A 174 -2.67 -15.30 9.65
N THR A 175 -1.48 -15.16 9.10
CA THR A 175 -0.22 -15.41 9.79
C THR A 175 0.60 -14.12 9.82
N VAL A 176 1.16 -13.75 10.96
CA VAL A 176 2.05 -12.60 11.08
C VAL A 176 3.41 -12.93 10.47
N HIS A 177 3.78 -12.24 9.39
CA HIS A 177 5.07 -12.41 8.73
C HIS A 177 6.15 -11.59 9.44
N ARG A 178 6.76 -12.17 10.48
CA ARG A 178 7.81 -11.51 11.29
C ARG A 178 9.07 -11.19 10.51
N GLU A 179 9.30 -11.83 9.38
CA GLU A 179 10.46 -11.63 8.52
C GLU A 179 10.54 -10.21 7.94
N ILE A 180 9.39 -9.55 7.75
CA ILE A 180 9.32 -8.17 7.24
C ILE A 180 9.35 -7.11 8.35
N ILE A 181 9.32 -7.52 9.62
CA ILE A 181 9.34 -6.62 10.79
C ILE A 181 10.79 -6.37 11.21
N ALA A 182 11.13 -5.10 11.50
CA ALA A 182 12.46 -4.65 11.92
C ALA A 182 12.84 -5.09 13.35
#